data_b491a84774cdc41e15bf95b03bf70c2c
#
_entry.id   b491a84774cdc41e15bf95b03bf70c2c
#
_cell.length_a   1.000
_cell.length_b   1.000
_cell.length_c   1.000
_cell.angle_alpha   90.00
_cell.angle_beta   90.00
_cell.angle_gamma   90.00
#
_symmetry.space_group_name_H-M   'P 1'
#
loop_
_entity.id
_entity.type
_entity.pdbx_description
1 polymer ?
#
loop_
_entity_poly.entity_id
_entity_poly.type
_entity_poly.pdbx_seq_one_letter_code
_entity_poly.pdbx_strand_id
1 'polypeptide(L)'
;MVYVVDLDDTLVLTKNLNNDAYNFALEQNGQRRIKTNNRLTRENFDETDSKKLIIDKQNYFAQKWLKYRVVVNEEILSILQNQNRKNCYLWTSADKNRADFILKELDLYKYFNKVIYDDKKDLNSSLKRLKDITKSNVFLIFEDNDGLFKDQFIKIKLALISRFFMVNKYLITMESI
;
A
#
# COMPACT_ATOMS: atom_id res chain seq x y z
N MET A 1 -10.72 18.08 5.44
CA MET A 1 -9.89 16.91 5.81
C MET A 1 -9.80 16.00 4.60
N VAL A 2 -8.61 15.51 4.33
CA VAL A 2 -8.32 14.58 3.22
C VAL A 2 -8.09 13.18 3.79
N TYR A 3 -8.64 12.18 3.11
CA TYR A 3 -8.49 10.76 3.42
C TYR A 3 -7.43 10.18 2.51
N VAL A 4 -6.41 9.57 3.08
CA VAL A 4 -5.28 8.97 2.36
C VAL A 4 -5.20 7.50 2.76
N VAL A 5 -5.20 6.61 1.77
CA VAL A 5 -5.25 5.17 2.01
C VAL A 5 -4.09 4.51 1.28
N ASP A 6 -3.32 3.66 1.98
CA ASP A 6 -2.40 2.75 1.32
C ASP A 6 -3.13 1.57 0.68
N LEU A 7 -2.49 0.93 -0.31
CA LEU A 7 -3.11 -0.16 -1.08
C LEU A 7 -2.90 -1.51 -0.42
N ASP A 8 -1.63 -1.92 -0.34
CA ASP A 8 -1.24 -3.29 -0.01
C ASP A 8 -1.38 -3.54 1.49
N ASP A 9 -2.12 -4.57 1.86
CA ASP A 9 -2.40 -5.01 3.23
C ASP A 9 -3.13 -3.96 4.10
N THR A 10 -3.45 -2.81 3.51
CA THR A 10 -4.31 -1.75 4.09
C THR A 10 -5.71 -1.79 3.46
N LEU A 11 -5.83 -1.45 2.17
CA LEU A 11 -7.12 -1.51 1.45
C LEU A 11 -7.38 -2.90 0.89
N VAL A 12 -6.34 -3.59 0.42
CA VAL A 12 -6.43 -4.91 -0.22
C VAL A 12 -5.40 -5.86 0.38
N LEU A 13 -5.84 -7.02 0.87
CA LEU A 13 -4.95 -8.03 1.46
C LEU A 13 -4.21 -8.79 0.35
N THR A 14 -2.97 -8.42 0.10
CA THR A 14 -2.13 -8.99 -0.97
C THR A 14 -0.91 -9.75 -0.48
N LYS A 15 -0.62 -9.75 0.83
CA LYS A 15 0.61 -10.31 1.41
C LYS A 15 0.91 -11.73 0.94
N ASN A 16 -0.05 -12.64 1.01
CA ASN A 16 0.18 -14.05 0.67
C ASN A 16 0.53 -14.21 -0.82
N LEU A 17 -0.24 -13.58 -1.71
CA LEU A 17 0.04 -13.60 -3.14
C LEU A 17 1.39 -12.94 -3.45
N ASN A 18 1.71 -11.83 -2.78
CA ASN A 18 2.98 -11.13 -2.95
C ASN A 18 4.17 -12.00 -2.53
N ASN A 19 4.07 -12.68 -1.37
CA ASN A 19 5.13 -13.56 -0.86
C ASN A 19 5.31 -14.78 -1.75
N ASP A 20 4.23 -15.39 -2.23
CA ASP A 20 4.31 -16.48 -3.18
C ASP A 20 4.91 -16.06 -4.53
N ALA A 21 4.59 -14.86 -4.99
CA ALA A 21 5.16 -14.32 -6.21
C ALA A 21 6.68 -14.06 -6.08
N TYR A 22 7.15 -13.55 -4.94
CA TYR A 22 8.58 -13.45 -4.67
C TYR A 22 9.25 -14.82 -4.60
N ASN A 23 8.66 -15.76 -3.89
CA ASN A 23 9.20 -17.11 -3.76
C ASN A 23 9.25 -17.85 -5.11
N PHE A 24 8.27 -17.67 -5.97
CA PHE A 24 8.33 -18.18 -7.34
C PHE A 24 9.49 -17.55 -8.12
N ALA A 25 9.64 -16.23 -8.06
CA ALA A 25 10.72 -15.53 -8.74
C ALA A 25 12.12 -15.99 -8.24
N LEU A 26 12.28 -16.20 -6.93
CA LEU A 26 13.50 -16.76 -6.34
C LEU A 26 13.82 -18.13 -6.93
N GLU A 27 12.84 -19.05 -6.96
CA GLU A 27 13.02 -20.39 -7.52
C GLU A 27 13.39 -20.36 -9.00
N GLN A 28 12.77 -19.49 -9.80
CA GLN A 28 13.13 -19.31 -11.22
C GLN A 28 14.57 -18.81 -11.43
N ASN A 29 15.15 -18.16 -10.44
CA ASN A 29 16.53 -17.67 -10.45
C ASN A 29 17.49 -18.58 -9.66
N GLY A 30 17.11 -19.83 -9.34
CA GLY A 30 17.93 -20.81 -8.65
C GLY A 30 18.17 -20.53 -7.15
N GLN A 31 17.38 -19.62 -6.58
CA GLN A 31 17.49 -19.23 -5.16
C GLN A 31 16.47 -19.99 -4.31
N ARG A 32 16.72 -20.06 -3.00
CA ARG A 32 15.83 -20.74 -2.06
C ARG A 32 14.63 -19.87 -1.68
N ARG A 33 13.48 -20.50 -1.46
CA ARG A 33 12.29 -19.84 -0.91
C ARG A 33 12.57 -19.26 0.48
N ILE A 34 11.97 -18.11 0.73
CA ILE A 34 11.99 -17.45 2.04
C ILE A 34 10.69 -17.79 2.78
N LYS A 35 10.82 -18.46 3.93
CA LYS A 35 9.70 -18.72 4.83
C LYS A 35 9.58 -17.57 5.83
N THR A 36 8.52 -16.79 5.73
CA THR A 36 8.26 -15.66 6.63
C THR A 36 6.77 -15.42 6.79
N ASN A 37 6.39 -14.92 7.96
CA ASN A 37 5.05 -14.40 8.22
C ASN A 37 4.92 -12.90 7.86
N ASN A 38 6.05 -12.25 7.60
CA ASN A 38 6.08 -10.85 7.19
C ASN A 38 5.90 -10.72 5.68
N ARG A 39 5.49 -9.54 5.22
CA ARG A 39 5.49 -9.22 3.80
C ARG A 39 6.92 -9.15 3.28
N LEU A 40 7.19 -9.82 2.16
CA LEU A 40 8.44 -9.65 1.41
C LEU A 40 8.39 -8.35 0.62
N THR A 41 9.47 -7.59 0.71
CA THR A 41 9.67 -6.31 0.02
C THR A 41 10.95 -6.35 -0.81
N ARG A 42 11.20 -5.34 -1.63
CA ARG A 42 12.46 -5.24 -2.41
C ARG A 42 13.70 -5.17 -1.50
N GLU A 43 13.55 -4.62 -0.31
CA GLU A 43 14.62 -4.47 0.68
C GLU A 43 15.13 -5.79 1.27
N ASN A 44 14.37 -6.88 1.05
CA ASN A 44 14.80 -8.23 1.45
C ASN A 44 15.78 -8.87 0.46
N PHE A 45 16.15 -8.18 -0.65
CA PHE A 45 16.96 -8.72 -1.75
C PHE A 45 18.06 -7.73 -2.15
N ASP A 46 19.21 -8.27 -2.62
CA ASP A 46 20.31 -7.46 -3.11
C ASP A 46 19.95 -6.76 -4.45
N GLU A 47 20.50 -5.56 -4.66
CA GLU A 47 20.16 -4.71 -5.82
C GLU A 47 20.50 -5.37 -7.18
N THR A 48 21.54 -6.21 -7.23
CA THR A 48 22.03 -6.85 -8.47
C THR A 48 21.06 -7.89 -9.02
N ASP A 49 20.32 -8.61 -8.16
CA ASP A 49 19.37 -9.65 -8.58
C ASP A 49 17.96 -9.08 -8.84
N SER A 50 17.76 -7.81 -8.53
CA SER A 50 16.41 -7.27 -8.34
C SER A 50 15.57 -7.11 -9.60
N LYS A 51 16.16 -6.79 -10.77
CA LYS A 51 15.37 -6.46 -11.98
C LYS A 51 14.63 -7.67 -12.55
N LYS A 52 15.34 -8.79 -12.78
CA LYS A 52 14.72 -10.02 -13.30
C LYS A 52 13.73 -10.60 -12.30
N LEU A 53 14.12 -10.64 -11.02
CA LEU A 53 13.28 -11.12 -9.93
C LEU A 53 11.98 -10.30 -9.82
N ILE A 54 12.04 -8.98 -9.99
CA ILE A 54 10.85 -8.12 -9.98
C ILE A 54 9.94 -8.42 -11.17
N ILE A 55 10.50 -8.63 -12.38
CA ILE A 55 9.71 -8.96 -13.58
C ILE A 55 9.01 -10.30 -13.39
N ASP A 56 9.73 -11.34 -12.99
CA ASP A 56 9.18 -12.69 -12.78
C ASP A 56 8.09 -12.67 -11.70
N LYS A 57 8.34 -11.93 -10.63
CA LYS A 57 7.38 -11.71 -9.54
C LYS A 57 6.11 -11.02 -10.03
N GLN A 58 6.19 -9.96 -10.83
CA GLN A 58 5.01 -9.24 -11.33
C GLN A 58 4.20 -10.11 -12.30
N ASN A 59 4.87 -10.86 -13.17
CA ASN A 59 4.20 -11.79 -14.08
C ASN A 59 3.43 -12.88 -13.32
N TYR A 60 4.06 -13.47 -12.31
CA TYR A 60 3.43 -14.49 -11.47
C TYR A 60 2.24 -13.91 -10.71
N PHE A 61 2.40 -12.72 -10.13
CA PHE A 61 1.33 -12.04 -9.39
C PHE A 61 0.07 -11.89 -10.25
N ALA A 62 0.22 -11.37 -11.47
CA ALA A 62 -0.90 -11.19 -12.40
C ALA A 62 -1.54 -12.54 -12.81
N GLN A 63 -0.73 -13.56 -13.12
CA GLN A 63 -1.22 -14.88 -13.52
C GLN A 63 -1.97 -15.62 -12.39
N LYS A 64 -1.58 -15.41 -11.15
CA LYS A 64 -2.15 -16.11 -9.99
C LYS A 64 -3.26 -15.34 -9.29
N TRP A 65 -3.51 -14.11 -9.69
CA TRP A 65 -4.52 -13.23 -9.08
C TRP A 65 -5.85 -13.93 -8.83
N LEU A 66 -6.40 -14.62 -9.82
CA LEU A 66 -7.68 -15.31 -9.73
C LEU A 66 -7.68 -16.52 -8.77
N LYS A 67 -6.50 -17.12 -8.51
CA LYS A 67 -6.38 -18.24 -7.57
C LYS A 67 -6.40 -17.81 -6.11
N TYR A 68 -6.00 -16.57 -5.85
CA TYR A 68 -5.96 -16.03 -4.50
C TYR A 68 -7.27 -15.30 -4.23
N ARG A 69 -7.91 -15.69 -3.14
CA ARG A 69 -9.07 -14.95 -2.65
C ARG A 69 -8.59 -13.64 -2.05
N VAL A 70 -8.47 -12.64 -2.90
CA VAL A 70 -8.11 -11.30 -2.47
C VAL A 70 -9.26 -10.69 -1.69
N VAL A 71 -8.96 -10.13 -0.53
CA VAL A 71 -9.94 -9.53 0.38
C VAL A 71 -9.75 -8.02 0.38
N VAL A 72 -10.84 -7.30 0.14
CA VAL A 72 -10.90 -5.84 0.31
C VAL A 72 -11.26 -5.55 1.77
N ASN A 73 -10.66 -4.51 2.34
CA ASN A 73 -10.99 -4.04 3.68
C ASN A 73 -12.32 -3.29 3.67
N GLU A 74 -13.38 -3.97 4.07
CA GLU A 74 -14.75 -3.45 4.04
C GLU A 74 -14.95 -2.22 4.94
N GLU A 75 -14.20 -2.10 6.03
CA GLU A 75 -14.28 -0.93 6.92
C GLU A 75 -13.74 0.32 6.21
N ILE A 76 -12.57 0.22 5.57
CA ILE A 76 -12.00 1.33 4.79
C ILE A 76 -12.87 1.61 3.58
N LEU A 77 -13.35 0.57 2.90
CA LEU A 77 -14.25 0.74 1.76
C LEU A 77 -15.53 1.49 2.17
N SER A 78 -16.14 1.13 3.29
CA SER A 78 -17.30 1.83 3.83
C SER A 78 -17.00 3.31 4.14
N ILE A 79 -15.83 3.61 4.70
CA ILE A 79 -15.40 4.99 4.92
C ILE A 79 -15.32 5.73 3.59
N LEU A 80 -14.65 5.17 2.59
CA LEU A 80 -14.49 5.78 1.26
C LEU A 80 -15.84 6.02 0.57
N GLN A 81 -16.77 5.08 0.67
CA GLN A 81 -18.12 5.19 0.11
C GLN A 81 -18.92 6.35 0.71
N ASN A 82 -18.69 6.65 1.98
CA ASN A 82 -19.38 7.73 2.70
C ASN A 82 -18.67 9.10 2.59
N GLN A 83 -17.55 9.17 1.86
CA GLN A 83 -16.80 10.40 1.67
C GLN A 83 -16.96 10.98 0.25
N ASN A 84 -16.77 12.30 0.13
CA ASN A 84 -16.65 12.90 -1.19
C ASN A 84 -15.35 12.43 -1.84
N ARG A 85 -15.43 11.77 -3.00
CA ARG A 85 -14.29 11.27 -3.78
C ARG A 85 -13.17 12.31 -3.92
N LYS A 86 -13.51 13.60 -4.05
CA LYS A 86 -12.52 14.69 -4.19
C LYS A 86 -11.56 14.79 -3.00
N ASN A 87 -11.96 14.24 -1.85
CA ASN A 87 -11.15 14.23 -0.64
C ASN A 87 -10.43 12.90 -0.39
N CYS A 88 -10.58 11.91 -1.27
CA CYS A 88 -10.02 10.57 -1.10
C CYS A 88 -8.85 10.35 -2.07
N TYR A 89 -7.72 9.91 -1.55
CA TYR A 89 -6.50 9.67 -2.32
C TYR A 89 -5.93 8.29 -1.96
N LEU A 90 -5.49 7.57 -2.98
CA LEU A 90 -4.64 6.40 -2.75
C LEU A 90 -3.18 6.86 -2.76
N TRP A 91 -2.38 6.39 -1.79
CA TRP A 91 -0.97 6.72 -1.67
C TRP A 91 -0.18 5.44 -1.39
N THR A 92 0.50 4.93 -2.41
CA THR A 92 1.08 3.59 -2.37
C THR A 92 2.52 3.55 -2.86
N SER A 93 3.33 2.68 -2.25
CA SER A 93 4.68 2.32 -2.70
C SER A 93 4.69 1.15 -3.71
N ALA A 94 3.53 0.62 -4.06
CA ALA A 94 3.41 -0.43 -5.03
C ALA A 94 3.91 0.00 -6.42
N ASP A 95 4.42 -0.98 -7.19
CA ASP A 95 4.66 -0.77 -8.62
C ASP A 95 3.38 -0.29 -9.32
N LYS A 96 3.53 0.72 -10.19
CA LYS A 96 2.39 1.39 -10.83
C LYS A 96 1.50 0.40 -11.58
N ASN A 97 2.09 -0.47 -12.41
CA ASN A 97 1.32 -1.40 -13.24
C ASN A 97 0.54 -2.40 -12.36
N ARG A 98 1.17 -2.86 -11.27
CA ARG A 98 0.52 -3.76 -10.31
C ARG A 98 -0.62 -3.07 -9.56
N ALA A 99 -0.41 -1.86 -9.09
CA ALA A 99 -1.45 -1.11 -8.39
C ALA A 99 -2.63 -0.79 -9.33
N ASP A 100 -2.34 -0.33 -10.55
CA ASP A 100 -3.36 -0.07 -11.58
C ASP A 100 -4.17 -1.34 -11.90
N PHE A 101 -3.50 -2.49 -12.00
CA PHE A 101 -4.16 -3.78 -12.21
C PHE A 101 -5.13 -4.09 -11.05
N ILE A 102 -4.67 -4.01 -9.79
CA ILE A 102 -5.50 -4.29 -8.61
C ILE A 102 -6.73 -3.36 -8.57
N LEU A 103 -6.50 -2.06 -8.76
CA LEU A 103 -7.57 -1.06 -8.71
C LEU A 103 -8.62 -1.26 -9.79
N LYS A 104 -8.20 -1.72 -10.98
CA LYS A 104 -9.09 -2.02 -12.10
C LYS A 104 -9.89 -3.29 -11.84
N GLU A 105 -9.23 -4.38 -11.45
CA GLU A 105 -9.87 -5.68 -11.21
C GLU A 105 -10.93 -5.61 -10.10
N LEU A 106 -10.71 -4.77 -9.08
CA LEU A 106 -11.61 -4.60 -7.95
C LEU A 106 -12.53 -3.37 -8.06
N ASP A 107 -12.52 -2.67 -9.20
CA ASP A 107 -13.30 -1.44 -9.44
C ASP A 107 -13.14 -0.38 -8.34
N LEU A 108 -11.90 -0.20 -7.84
CA LEU A 108 -11.60 0.70 -6.73
C LEU A 108 -11.25 2.13 -7.15
N TYR A 109 -10.92 2.38 -8.42
CA TYR A 109 -10.61 3.72 -8.94
C TYR A 109 -11.70 4.75 -8.66
N LYS A 110 -12.95 4.32 -8.67
CA LYS A 110 -14.11 5.19 -8.49
C LYS A 110 -14.15 5.90 -7.13
N TYR A 111 -13.44 5.37 -6.13
CA TYR A 111 -13.40 5.95 -4.79
C TYR A 111 -12.34 7.03 -4.61
N PHE A 112 -11.37 7.14 -5.53
CA PHE A 112 -10.24 8.04 -5.37
C PHE A 112 -10.28 9.20 -6.36
N ASN A 113 -9.95 10.40 -5.88
CA ASN A 113 -9.68 11.56 -6.70
C ASN A 113 -8.43 11.35 -7.55
N LYS A 114 -7.37 10.84 -6.89
CA LYS A 114 -6.07 10.56 -7.52
C LYS A 114 -5.36 9.39 -6.83
N VAL A 115 -4.57 8.65 -7.62
CA VAL A 115 -3.60 7.67 -7.14
C VAL A 115 -2.22 8.32 -7.15
N ILE A 116 -1.51 8.22 -6.03
CA ILE A 116 -0.18 8.79 -5.81
C ILE A 116 0.79 7.63 -5.61
N TYR A 117 1.71 7.46 -6.55
CA TYR A 117 2.78 6.47 -6.49
C TYR A 117 4.01 7.11 -5.86
N ASP A 118 4.43 6.60 -4.70
CA ASP A 118 5.52 7.17 -3.92
C ASP A 118 6.17 6.06 -3.09
N ASP A 119 7.50 5.94 -3.12
CA ASP A 119 8.21 4.90 -2.37
C ASP A 119 8.23 5.14 -0.86
N LYS A 120 7.82 6.34 -0.42
CA LYS A 120 7.70 6.76 0.98
C LYS A 120 9.02 6.67 1.78
N LYS A 121 10.19 6.56 1.11
CA LYS A 121 11.50 6.42 1.76
C LYS A 121 11.89 7.64 2.58
N ASP A 122 11.65 8.84 2.01
CA ASP A 122 11.75 10.10 2.74
C ASP A 122 10.34 10.60 3.04
N LEU A 123 9.89 10.33 4.25
CA LEU A 123 8.53 10.65 4.67
C LEU A 123 8.22 12.16 4.60
N ASN A 124 9.20 13.02 4.92
CA ASN A 124 8.99 14.47 4.88
C ASN A 124 8.74 14.97 3.47
N SER A 125 9.57 14.55 2.52
CA SER A 125 9.39 14.87 1.09
C SER A 125 8.08 14.30 0.56
N SER A 126 7.73 13.08 0.96
CA SER A 126 6.48 12.41 0.55
C SER A 126 5.25 13.13 1.10
N LEU A 127 5.25 13.57 2.36
CA LEU A 127 4.17 14.35 2.95
C LEU A 127 4.05 15.75 2.33
N LYS A 128 5.18 16.41 2.06
CA LYS A 128 5.18 17.69 1.33
C LYS A 128 4.55 17.54 -0.06
N ARG A 129 4.94 16.50 -0.80
CA ARG A 129 4.33 16.17 -2.09
C ARG A 129 2.83 15.88 -1.98
N LEU A 130 2.41 15.14 -0.94
CA LEU A 130 1.01 14.88 -0.65
C LEU A 130 0.25 16.19 -0.41
N LYS A 131 0.79 17.10 0.40
CA LYS A 131 0.23 18.45 0.63
C LYS A 131 0.10 19.24 -0.67
N ASP A 132 1.12 19.23 -1.52
CA ASP A 132 1.11 19.95 -2.81
C ASP A 132 0.04 19.41 -3.75
N ILE A 133 -0.17 18.09 -3.78
CA ILE A 133 -1.17 17.45 -4.64
C ILE A 133 -2.58 17.70 -4.13
N THR A 134 -2.79 17.57 -2.83
CA THR A 134 -4.14 17.60 -2.23
C THR A 134 -4.58 19.01 -1.85
N LYS A 135 -3.64 19.96 -1.76
CA LYS A 135 -3.84 21.33 -1.24
C LYS A 135 -4.43 21.35 0.16
N SER A 136 -4.13 20.32 0.97
CA SER A 136 -4.58 20.19 2.35
C SER A 136 -3.40 20.12 3.31
N ASN A 137 -3.59 20.63 4.52
CA ASN A 137 -2.66 20.50 5.63
C ASN A 137 -3.10 19.43 6.65
N VAL A 138 -4.31 18.85 6.46
CA VAL A 138 -4.88 17.90 7.42
C VAL A 138 -5.23 16.61 6.70
N PHE A 139 -4.61 15.52 7.13
CA PHE A 139 -4.76 14.19 6.56
C PHE A 139 -5.23 13.18 7.59
N LEU A 140 -6.13 12.30 7.17
CA LEU A 140 -6.41 11.06 7.85
C LEU A 140 -5.82 9.92 7.01
N ILE A 141 -4.73 9.32 7.49
CA ILE A 141 -3.97 8.31 6.76
C ILE A 141 -4.26 6.92 7.34
N PHE A 142 -4.56 5.96 6.47
CA PHE A 142 -4.69 4.54 6.76
C PHE A 142 -3.49 3.81 6.19
N GLU A 143 -2.73 3.10 7.05
CA GLU A 143 -1.46 2.48 6.70
C GLU A 143 -1.21 1.27 7.62
N ASP A 144 -0.81 0.12 7.06
CA ASP A 144 -0.44 -1.07 7.83
C ASP A 144 1.00 -1.01 8.36
N ASN A 145 1.87 -0.26 7.72
CA ASN A 145 3.26 -0.10 8.15
C ASN A 145 3.40 0.81 9.37
N ASP A 146 3.43 0.21 10.56
CA ASP A 146 3.64 0.91 11.84
C ASP A 146 4.96 1.70 11.88
N GLY A 147 5.96 1.31 11.08
CA GLY A 147 7.27 1.96 11.03
C GLY A 147 7.26 3.32 10.36
N LEU A 148 6.33 3.57 9.43
CA LEU A 148 6.35 4.75 8.60
C LEU A 148 6.26 6.07 9.39
N PHE A 149 5.51 6.10 10.49
CA PHE A 149 5.23 7.31 11.27
C PHE A 149 5.81 7.28 12.69
N LYS A 150 6.84 6.45 12.97
CA LYS A 150 7.32 6.23 14.36
C LYS A 150 7.83 7.48 15.05
N ASP A 151 8.44 8.41 14.33
CA ASP A 151 9.28 9.45 14.97
C ASP A 151 8.77 10.88 14.81
N GLN A 152 7.66 11.16 14.13
CA GLN A 152 7.41 12.52 13.68
C GLN A 152 6.06 13.19 14.01
N PHE A 153 5.02 12.50 14.51
CA PHE A 153 3.70 13.15 14.63
C PHE A 153 2.90 12.72 15.86
N ILE A 154 2.01 13.61 16.31
CA ILE A 154 1.01 13.31 17.34
C ILE A 154 0.10 12.20 16.81
N LYS A 155 0.33 10.99 17.30
CA LYS A 155 -0.42 9.81 16.92
C LYS A 155 -1.73 9.77 17.67
N ILE A 156 -2.84 9.99 16.99
CA ILE A 156 -4.09 9.39 17.43
C ILE A 156 -4.14 8.02 16.74
N LYS A 157 -3.54 7.02 17.40
CA LYS A 157 -3.60 5.63 16.95
C LYS A 157 -4.97 5.07 17.31
N LEU A 158 -5.88 5.05 16.36
CA LEU A 158 -7.10 4.27 16.44
C LEU A 158 -6.86 3.00 15.63
N ALA A 159 -6.62 1.88 16.30
CA ALA A 159 -6.52 0.59 15.62
C ALA A 159 -7.89 0.21 15.05
N LEU A 160 -7.97 0.10 13.74
CA LEU A 160 -9.07 -0.60 13.06
C LEU A 160 -8.70 -2.07 13.06
N ILE A 161 -9.26 -2.84 13.98
CA ILE A 161 -9.02 -4.28 14.06
C ILE A 161 -10.16 -4.96 13.31
N SER A 162 -9.94 -5.26 12.05
CA SER A 162 -10.75 -6.25 11.35
C SER A 162 -10.13 -7.65 11.49
N ARG A 163 -10.93 -8.69 11.27
CA ARG A 163 -10.48 -10.09 11.38
C ARG A 163 -9.25 -10.44 10.52
N PHE A 164 -8.95 -9.64 9.49
CA PHE A 164 -7.90 -9.89 8.49
C PHE A 164 -6.90 -8.75 8.33
N PHE A 165 -7.17 -7.57 8.87
CA PHE A 165 -6.36 -6.38 8.67
C PHE A 165 -5.91 -5.80 10.00
N MET A 166 -4.62 -5.47 10.09
CA MET A 166 -4.06 -4.63 11.13
C MET A 166 -3.67 -3.29 10.47
N VAL A 167 -4.61 -2.36 10.46
CA VAL A 167 -4.41 -1.04 9.85
C VAL A 167 -4.38 0.02 10.93
N ASN A 168 -3.39 0.88 10.87
CA ASN A 168 -3.26 2.03 11.72
C ASN A 168 -3.88 3.25 11.05
N LYS A 169 -4.50 4.08 11.85
CA LYS A 169 -5.11 5.34 11.44
C LYS A 169 -4.33 6.49 12.05
N TYR A 170 -3.78 7.34 11.21
CA TYR A 170 -2.97 8.48 11.64
C TYR A 170 -3.67 9.78 11.26
N LEU A 171 -3.89 10.67 12.25
CA LEU A 171 -4.27 12.05 11.99
C LEU A 171 -2.99 12.89 11.92
N ILE A 172 -2.71 13.45 10.76
CA ILE A 172 -1.53 14.29 10.54
C ILE A 172 -1.99 15.71 10.23
N THR A 173 -1.48 16.66 11.00
CA THR A 173 -1.63 18.08 10.73
C THR A 173 -0.26 18.64 10.39
N MET A 174 -0.11 19.17 9.19
CA MET A 174 1.10 19.85 8.76
C MET A 174 0.95 21.32 9.06
N GLU A 175 1.52 21.77 10.16
CA GLU A 175 1.73 23.19 10.41
C GLU A 175 2.67 23.75 9.36
N SER A 176 2.52 25.01 9.00
CA SER A 176 3.26 25.68 7.92
C SER A 176 4.77 25.50 8.15
N ILE A 177 5.43 24.72 7.29
CA ILE A 177 6.87 24.73 7.13
C ILE A 177 7.22 25.85 6.18
#